data_1fd546985009e801ed26dcac6da2e0d8
#
_entry.id   1fd546985009e801ed26dcac6da2e0d8
#
_cell.length_a   1.000
_cell.length_b   1.000
_cell.length_c   1.000
_cell.angle_alpha   90.00
_cell.angle_beta   90.00
_cell.angle_gamma   90.00
#
_symmetry.space_group_name_H-M   'P 1'
#
loop_
_entity.id
_entity.type
_entity.pdbx_description
1 polymer ?
#
loop_
_entity_poly.entity_id
_entity_poly.type
_entity_poly.pdbx_seq_one_letter_code
_entity_poly.pdbx_strand_id
1 'polypeptide(L)'
;MIAESGVARIIEVDRDGKLLKEVKLTVDNPHPHMDTRLARKIDNGNYLVCHEGDGKLREYDGSGKVVWEYEVPMFGQESKNGHGSDSFGNKLFGAVRLTNGNTLIATGNGHSVIEVTPDKKVVWHLKQKQLPGITLAWVTTLEVLPNGNYVIGNCHAGPGQPLLIEIEPKNKKVVWQFDQFERFGNSVSNSQILDVKNSIR
;
A
#
# COMPACT_ATOMS: atom_id res chain seq x y z
N MET A 1 -16.08 -4.83 -5.84
CA MET A 1 -15.88 -3.90 -4.71
C MET A 1 -15.29 -2.60 -5.24
N ILE A 2 -15.80 -1.46 -4.79
CA ILE A 2 -15.36 -0.11 -5.17
C ILE A 2 -15.15 0.67 -3.87
N ALA A 3 -13.98 1.30 -3.72
CA ALA A 3 -13.70 2.24 -2.64
C ALA A 3 -13.89 3.66 -3.19
N GLU A 4 -14.73 4.46 -2.51
CA GLU A 4 -15.08 5.80 -2.92
C GLU A 4 -14.43 6.83 -1.98
N SER A 5 -13.27 7.34 -2.40
CA SER A 5 -12.60 8.44 -1.71
C SER A 5 -13.46 9.71 -1.80
N GLY A 6 -13.48 10.53 -0.75
CA GLY A 6 -14.31 11.71 -0.66
C GLY A 6 -15.76 11.44 -0.23
N VAL A 7 -16.24 10.20 -0.33
CA VAL A 7 -17.51 9.73 0.22
C VAL A 7 -17.29 8.91 1.48
N ALA A 8 -16.06 8.49 1.72
CA ALA A 8 -15.62 7.65 2.84
C ALA A 8 -16.46 6.37 2.98
N ARG A 9 -16.56 5.60 1.90
CA ARG A 9 -17.26 4.31 1.91
C ARG A 9 -16.63 3.29 0.95
N ILE A 10 -16.95 2.02 1.21
CA ILE A 10 -16.79 0.91 0.26
C ILE A 10 -18.17 0.44 -0.16
N ILE A 11 -18.35 0.16 -1.44
CA ILE A 11 -19.54 -0.51 -1.97
C ILE A 11 -19.17 -1.83 -2.65
N GLU A 12 -20.04 -2.81 -2.52
CA GLU A 12 -20.05 -4.01 -3.34
C GLU A 12 -21.24 -3.95 -4.27
N VAL A 13 -21.00 -4.19 -5.54
CA VAL A 13 -22.02 -4.24 -6.58
C VAL A 13 -21.94 -5.57 -7.31
N ASP A 14 -23.05 -6.02 -7.88
CA ASP A 14 -23.09 -7.16 -8.79
C ASP A 14 -22.58 -6.77 -10.20
N ARG A 15 -22.67 -7.69 -11.15
CA ARG A 15 -22.23 -7.45 -12.55
C ARG A 15 -23.09 -6.44 -13.29
N ASP A 16 -24.33 -6.23 -12.85
CA ASP A 16 -25.28 -5.29 -13.44
C ASP A 16 -25.21 -3.91 -12.75
N GLY A 17 -24.27 -3.73 -11.81
CA GLY A 17 -24.06 -2.48 -11.08
C GLY A 17 -25.03 -2.27 -9.90
N LYS A 18 -25.86 -3.25 -9.55
CA LYS A 18 -26.77 -3.16 -8.42
C LYS A 18 -25.99 -3.19 -7.11
N LEU A 19 -26.27 -2.26 -6.22
CA LEU A 19 -25.69 -2.19 -4.88
C LEU A 19 -26.08 -3.43 -4.06
N LEU A 20 -25.08 -4.19 -3.61
CA LEU A 20 -25.24 -5.35 -2.74
C LEU A 20 -24.92 -5.00 -1.28
N LYS A 21 -23.92 -4.15 -1.06
CA LYS A 21 -23.47 -3.80 0.28
C LYS A 21 -22.83 -2.41 0.29
N GLU A 22 -23.01 -1.69 1.38
CA GLU A 22 -22.31 -0.44 1.69
C GLU A 22 -21.64 -0.57 3.06
N VAL A 23 -20.39 -0.13 3.15
CA VAL A 23 -19.61 -0.06 4.39
C VAL A 23 -19.08 1.34 4.54
N LYS A 24 -19.56 2.06 5.55
CA LYS A 24 -19.07 3.42 5.88
C LYS A 24 -17.70 3.33 6.52
N LEU A 25 -16.82 4.24 6.14
CA LEU A 25 -15.46 4.33 6.66
C LEU A 25 -15.33 5.51 7.62
N THR A 26 -14.47 5.35 8.61
CA THR A 26 -14.07 6.44 9.52
C THR A 26 -12.87 7.15 8.93
N VAL A 27 -12.91 8.47 8.79
CA VAL A 27 -11.80 9.30 8.29
C VAL A 27 -11.62 10.44 9.29
N ASP A 28 -10.39 10.59 9.80
CA ASP A 28 -10.06 11.61 10.81
C ASP A 28 -9.82 12.98 10.15
N ASN A 29 -9.22 12.98 8.94
CA ASN A 29 -8.89 14.18 8.18
C ASN A 29 -9.55 14.11 6.79
N PRO A 30 -10.85 14.41 6.66
CA PRO A 30 -11.58 14.27 5.40
C PRO A 30 -10.96 15.08 4.25
N HIS A 31 -10.64 14.40 3.16
CA HIS A 31 -10.10 15.01 1.95
C HIS A 31 -10.42 14.14 0.73
N PRO A 32 -11.11 14.64 -0.30
CA PRO A 32 -11.65 13.84 -1.39
C PRO A 32 -10.61 12.96 -2.10
N HIS A 33 -9.35 13.37 -2.11
CA HIS A 33 -8.27 12.66 -2.78
C HIS A 33 -7.46 11.72 -1.85
N MET A 34 -7.54 11.90 -0.53
CA MET A 34 -6.68 11.21 0.44
C MET A 34 -7.43 10.36 1.48
N ASP A 35 -8.78 10.37 1.44
CA ASP A 35 -9.59 9.59 2.39
C ASP A 35 -9.33 8.10 2.27
N THR A 36 -9.20 7.61 1.04
CA THR A 36 -9.04 6.19 0.75
C THR A 36 -8.09 6.01 -0.43
N ARG A 37 -7.06 5.19 -0.24
CA ARG A 37 -6.19 4.72 -1.31
C ARG A 37 -6.54 3.27 -1.66
N LEU A 38 -5.63 2.34 -1.53
CA LEU A 38 -5.95 0.94 -1.80
C LEU A 38 -6.81 0.37 -0.66
N ALA A 39 -7.89 -0.27 -1.04
CA ALA A 39 -8.75 -1.05 -0.16
C ALA A 39 -8.83 -2.50 -0.66
N ARG A 40 -8.79 -3.46 0.24
CA ARG A 40 -8.86 -4.89 -0.07
C ARG A 40 -9.87 -5.59 0.82
N LYS A 41 -10.68 -6.46 0.24
CA LYS A 41 -11.44 -7.45 1.02
C LYS A 41 -10.50 -8.60 1.34
N ILE A 42 -10.35 -8.92 2.61
CA ILE A 42 -9.47 -9.98 3.09
C ILE A 42 -10.27 -11.26 3.39
N ASP A 43 -9.58 -12.38 3.59
CA ASP A 43 -10.18 -13.74 3.64
C ASP A 43 -11.23 -13.91 4.74
N ASN A 44 -11.13 -13.18 5.85
CA ASN A 44 -12.13 -13.20 6.92
C ASN A 44 -13.41 -12.40 6.59
N GLY A 45 -13.48 -11.79 5.39
CA GLY A 45 -14.60 -10.98 4.93
C GLY A 45 -14.54 -9.50 5.34
N ASN A 46 -13.53 -9.08 6.10
CA ASN A 46 -13.28 -7.70 6.48
C ASN A 46 -12.61 -6.91 5.33
N TYR A 47 -12.50 -5.60 5.53
CA TYR A 47 -11.91 -4.68 4.55
C TYR A 47 -10.69 -4.01 5.15
N LEU A 48 -9.54 -4.18 4.53
CA LEU A 48 -8.29 -3.52 4.88
C LEU A 48 -8.16 -2.25 4.04
N VAL A 49 -8.11 -1.08 4.66
CA VAL A 49 -8.23 0.23 3.98
C VAL A 49 -7.09 1.15 4.38
N CYS A 50 -6.40 1.68 3.38
CA CYS A 50 -5.36 2.70 3.55
C CYS A 50 -5.97 4.10 3.54
N HIS A 51 -5.86 4.83 4.65
CA HIS A 51 -6.27 6.23 4.80
C HIS A 51 -5.03 7.12 4.74
N GLU A 52 -4.72 7.62 3.53
CA GLU A 52 -3.51 8.43 3.29
C GLU A 52 -3.49 9.69 4.15
N GLY A 53 -4.61 10.42 4.19
CA GLY A 53 -4.72 11.67 4.95
C GLY A 53 -4.58 11.51 6.46
N ASP A 54 -4.94 10.33 6.97
CA ASP A 54 -4.83 10.00 8.40
C ASP A 54 -3.47 9.38 8.75
N GLY A 55 -2.71 8.89 7.77
CA GLY A 55 -1.53 8.08 8.01
C GLY A 55 -1.83 6.72 8.66
N LYS A 56 -3.05 6.20 8.46
CA LYS A 56 -3.57 5.03 9.16
C LYS A 56 -4.05 3.94 8.22
N LEU A 57 -3.74 2.71 8.58
CA LEU A 57 -4.33 1.51 8.01
C LEU A 57 -5.41 1.01 8.96
N ARG A 58 -6.64 0.84 8.46
CA ARG A 58 -7.75 0.31 9.25
C ARG A 58 -8.31 -0.96 8.64
N GLU A 59 -8.66 -1.91 9.50
CA GLU A 59 -9.46 -3.08 9.17
C GLU A 59 -10.88 -2.84 9.68
N TYR A 60 -11.84 -2.93 8.75
CA TYR A 60 -13.27 -2.76 9.03
C TYR A 60 -13.98 -4.11 8.90
N ASP A 61 -14.87 -4.39 9.82
CA ASP A 61 -15.84 -5.47 9.63
C ASP A 61 -16.95 -5.08 8.63
N GLY A 62 -17.83 -6.01 8.37
CA GLY A 62 -18.91 -5.79 7.41
C GLY A 62 -19.98 -4.78 7.84
N SER A 63 -19.94 -4.27 9.08
CA SER A 63 -20.82 -3.22 9.60
C SER A 63 -20.19 -1.81 9.52
N GLY A 64 -18.88 -1.73 9.18
CA GLY A 64 -18.11 -0.49 9.18
C GLY A 64 -17.44 -0.17 10.52
N LYS A 65 -17.44 -1.14 11.45
CA LYS A 65 -16.70 -1.00 12.71
C LYS A 65 -15.23 -1.26 12.47
N VAL A 66 -14.35 -0.37 12.96
CA VAL A 66 -12.91 -0.58 12.99
C VAL A 66 -12.60 -1.68 14.01
N VAL A 67 -12.03 -2.78 13.54
CA VAL A 67 -11.64 -3.95 14.38
C VAL A 67 -10.15 -4.02 14.61
N TRP A 68 -9.35 -3.36 13.76
CA TRP A 68 -7.91 -3.19 13.93
C TRP A 68 -7.48 -1.88 13.24
N GLU A 69 -6.49 -1.20 13.83
CA GLU A 69 -5.92 0.04 13.28
C GLU A 69 -4.42 0.05 13.51
N TYR A 70 -3.67 0.59 12.55
CA TYR A 70 -2.23 0.81 12.64
C TYR A 70 -1.88 2.19 12.09
N GLU A 71 -1.23 3.01 12.91
CA GLU A 71 -0.65 4.28 12.48
C GLU A 71 0.78 4.08 11.99
N VAL A 72 1.08 4.55 10.78
CA VAL A 72 2.41 4.42 10.18
C VAL A 72 3.38 5.32 10.93
N PRO A 73 4.46 4.75 11.52
CA PRO A 73 5.40 5.52 12.31
C PRO A 73 6.30 6.41 11.44
N MET A 74 6.64 7.58 11.96
CA MET A 74 7.59 8.50 11.35
C MET A 74 9.07 8.09 11.54
N PHE A 75 9.35 7.03 12.30
CA PHE A 75 10.70 6.53 12.58
C PHE A 75 11.69 7.60 13.09
N GLY A 76 11.18 8.59 13.84
CA GLY A 76 11.98 9.70 14.36
C GLY A 76 12.37 10.77 13.35
N GLN A 77 11.80 10.74 12.14
CA GLN A 77 12.01 11.75 11.12
C GLN A 77 10.92 12.83 11.16
N GLU A 78 11.25 14.03 10.74
CA GLU A 78 10.29 15.13 10.57
C GLU A 78 9.57 15.04 9.22
N SER A 79 8.33 15.50 9.19
CA SER A 79 7.57 15.59 7.94
C SER A 79 8.17 16.63 7.01
N LYS A 80 8.29 16.29 5.73
CA LYS A 80 8.74 17.18 4.66
C LYS A 80 7.81 17.07 3.46
N ASN A 81 7.19 18.17 3.08
CA ASN A 81 6.26 18.22 1.96
C ASN A 81 6.91 17.83 0.63
N GLY A 82 6.10 17.31 -0.28
CA GLY A 82 6.50 16.91 -1.63
C GLY A 82 6.07 15.47 -1.97
N HIS A 83 6.45 15.03 -3.17
CA HIS A 83 6.15 13.69 -3.69
C HIS A 83 7.41 12.88 -4.01
N GLY A 84 8.52 13.53 -4.29
CA GLY A 84 9.79 12.88 -4.63
C GLY A 84 10.51 12.27 -3.43
N SER A 85 11.64 11.66 -3.70
CA SER A 85 12.49 10.96 -2.71
C SER A 85 13.00 11.84 -1.56
N ASP A 86 12.91 13.16 -1.70
CA ASP A 86 13.31 14.12 -0.67
C ASP A 86 12.17 14.53 0.27
N SER A 87 10.93 14.16 -0.06
CA SER A 87 9.79 14.34 0.85
C SER A 87 9.82 13.30 1.96
N PHE A 88 9.02 13.46 3.01
CA PHE A 88 8.84 12.44 4.03
C PHE A 88 7.53 12.63 4.80
N GLY A 89 6.91 11.53 5.21
CA GLY A 89 5.69 11.53 6.00
C GLY A 89 5.16 10.12 6.24
N ASN A 90 3.93 10.03 6.73
CA ASN A 90 3.25 8.77 7.01
C ASN A 90 2.05 8.48 6.09
N LYS A 91 2.00 9.12 4.93
CA LYS A 91 0.92 8.96 3.94
C LYS A 91 0.98 7.61 3.25
N LEU A 92 0.55 6.56 3.95
CA LEU A 92 0.56 5.19 3.41
C LEU A 92 -0.33 5.08 2.16
N PHE A 93 -0.02 4.09 1.31
CA PHE A 93 -0.74 3.93 0.05
C PHE A 93 -1.37 2.55 -0.14
N GLY A 94 -0.69 1.48 0.19
CA GLY A 94 -1.15 0.12 -0.02
C GLY A 94 -0.80 -0.80 1.14
N ALA A 95 -1.61 -1.85 1.33
CA ALA A 95 -1.34 -2.88 2.32
C ALA A 95 -1.89 -4.23 1.87
N VAL A 96 -1.24 -5.30 2.35
CA VAL A 96 -1.62 -6.69 2.09
C VAL A 96 -1.59 -7.47 3.39
N ARG A 97 -2.65 -8.22 3.69
CA ARG A 97 -2.65 -9.19 4.79
C ARG A 97 -1.95 -10.47 4.34
N LEU A 98 -0.91 -10.86 5.07
CA LEU A 98 -0.16 -12.07 4.81
C LEU A 98 -0.84 -13.30 5.42
N THR A 99 -0.52 -14.49 4.91
CA THR A 99 -1.07 -15.75 5.41
C THR A 99 -0.68 -16.08 6.85
N ASN A 100 0.44 -15.51 7.34
CA ASN A 100 0.87 -15.64 8.74
C ASN A 100 0.14 -14.68 9.70
N GLY A 101 -0.81 -13.88 9.20
CA GLY A 101 -1.56 -12.88 9.96
C GLY A 101 -0.89 -11.51 10.06
N ASN A 102 0.37 -11.37 9.66
CA ASN A 102 1.03 -10.08 9.59
C ASN A 102 0.47 -9.23 8.44
N THR A 103 0.77 -7.94 8.46
CA THR A 103 0.37 -7.01 7.41
C THR A 103 1.60 -6.36 6.79
N LEU A 104 1.72 -6.47 5.47
CA LEU A 104 2.72 -5.76 4.69
C LEU A 104 2.14 -4.40 4.27
N ILE A 105 2.88 -3.31 4.50
CA ILE A 105 2.41 -1.92 4.28
C ILE A 105 3.40 -1.16 3.40
N ALA A 106 2.90 -0.58 2.31
CA ALA A 106 3.60 0.42 1.52
C ALA A 106 3.36 1.79 2.16
N THR A 107 4.41 2.38 2.70
CA THR A 107 4.30 3.60 3.52
C THR A 107 4.16 4.88 2.71
N GLY A 108 3.93 4.80 1.40
CA GLY A 108 3.78 5.98 0.55
C GLY A 108 5.00 6.91 0.63
N ASN A 109 4.81 8.14 1.08
CA ASN A 109 5.91 9.10 1.26
C ASN A 109 6.81 8.83 2.50
N GLY A 110 6.61 7.73 3.20
CA GLY A 110 7.59 7.16 4.13
C GLY A 110 8.68 6.35 3.43
N HIS A 111 8.59 6.23 2.09
CA HIS A 111 9.60 5.64 1.20
C HIS A 111 10.09 4.27 1.63
N SER A 112 9.20 3.44 2.14
CA SER A 112 9.56 2.16 2.71
C SER A 112 8.43 1.13 2.60
N VAL A 113 8.78 -0.12 2.84
CA VAL A 113 7.81 -1.20 3.07
C VAL A 113 8.08 -1.79 4.43
N ILE A 114 7.05 -1.94 5.24
CA ILE A 114 7.15 -2.55 6.57
C ILE A 114 6.22 -3.77 6.68
N GLU A 115 6.62 -4.76 7.45
CA GLU A 115 5.76 -5.85 7.89
C GLU A 115 5.48 -5.69 9.38
N VAL A 116 4.20 -5.70 9.74
CA VAL A 116 3.76 -5.52 11.13
C VAL A 116 2.93 -6.73 11.57
N THR A 117 3.11 -7.12 12.83
CA THR A 117 2.34 -8.20 13.45
C THR A 117 0.93 -7.73 13.84
N PRO A 118 -0.02 -8.63 14.16
CA PRO A 118 -1.34 -8.25 14.67
C PRO A 118 -1.28 -7.37 15.94
N ASP A 119 -0.27 -7.54 16.77
CA ASP A 119 0.01 -6.72 17.95
C ASP A 119 0.86 -5.47 17.65
N LYS A 120 0.90 -5.07 16.38
CA LYS A 120 1.43 -3.78 15.88
C LYS A 120 2.95 -3.61 15.99
N LYS A 121 3.72 -4.68 16.08
CA LYS A 121 5.19 -4.62 16.08
C LYS A 121 5.74 -4.73 14.68
N VAL A 122 6.67 -3.84 14.31
CA VAL A 122 7.42 -3.94 13.05
C VAL A 122 8.43 -5.09 13.17
N VAL A 123 8.29 -6.10 12.33
CA VAL A 123 9.16 -7.30 12.30
C VAL A 123 10.08 -7.35 11.08
N TRP A 124 9.75 -6.58 10.04
CA TRP A 124 10.60 -6.42 8.85
C TRP A 124 10.43 -5.01 8.29
N HIS A 125 11.52 -4.45 7.72
CA HIS A 125 11.52 -3.08 7.21
C HIS A 125 12.49 -2.97 6.03
N LEU A 126 11.98 -2.63 4.85
CA LEU A 126 12.76 -2.21 3.70
C LEU A 126 12.79 -0.67 3.67
N LYS A 127 13.96 -0.10 3.96
CA LYS A 127 14.16 1.36 3.99
C LYS A 127 14.50 1.92 2.61
N GLN A 128 14.33 3.22 2.43
CA GLN A 128 14.47 3.97 1.19
C GLN A 128 15.70 3.61 0.33
N LYS A 129 16.88 3.49 0.92
CA LYS A 129 18.16 3.30 0.22
C LYS A 129 18.79 1.93 0.48
N GLN A 130 18.01 0.92 0.84
CA GLN A 130 18.53 -0.41 1.13
C GLN A 130 18.71 -1.30 -0.10
N LEU A 131 18.14 -0.94 -1.24
CA LEU A 131 18.31 -1.66 -2.50
C LEU A 131 19.46 -1.02 -3.29
N PRO A 132 20.45 -1.79 -3.75
CA PRO A 132 21.60 -1.24 -4.49
C PRO A 132 21.17 -0.48 -5.76
N GLY A 133 21.57 0.79 -5.88
CA GLY A 133 21.25 1.63 -7.03
C GLY A 133 19.80 2.12 -7.11
N ILE A 134 18.92 1.72 -6.18
CA ILE A 134 17.51 2.08 -6.17
C ILE A 134 17.21 2.97 -4.96
N THR A 135 16.53 4.07 -5.22
CA THR A 135 15.93 4.94 -4.21
C THR A 135 14.42 4.75 -4.24
N LEU A 136 13.84 4.27 -3.15
CA LEU A 136 12.39 4.21 -3.03
C LEU A 136 11.83 5.62 -2.83
N ALA A 137 10.74 5.90 -3.55
CA ALA A 137 9.97 7.13 -3.35
C ALA A 137 8.49 6.82 -3.52
N TRP A 138 7.65 7.39 -2.71
CA TRP A 138 6.21 7.19 -2.72
C TRP A 138 5.79 5.74 -3.06
N VAL A 139 6.12 4.82 -2.16
CA VAL A 139 5.85 3.39 -2.35
C VAL A 139 4.34 3.15 -2.38
N THR A 140 3.83 2.58 -3.46
CA THR A 140 2.39 2.51 -3.73
C THR A 140 1.82 1.11 -3.66
N THR A 141 1.99 0.33 -4.70
CA THR A 141 1.38 -1.00 -4.81
C THR A 141 2.24 -2.08 -4.19
N LEU A 142 1.58 -3.12 -3.70
CA LEU A 142 2.19 -4.32 -3.14
C LEU A 142 1.47 -5.56 -3.65
N GLU A 143 2.25 -6.53 -4.11
CA GLU A 143 1.80 -7.90 -4.33
C GLU A 143 2.79 -8.87 -3.70
N VAL A 144 2.28 -9.99 -3.17
CA VAL A 144 3.09 -11.10 -2.68
C VAL A 144 2.91 -12.27 -3.64
N LEU A 145 3.99 -12.67 -4.28
CA LEU A 145 3.99 -13.76 -5.24
C LEU A 145 4.01 -15.12 -4.55
N PRO A 146 3.58 -16.21 -5.22
CA PRO A 146 3.58 -17.56 -4.63
C PRO A 146 4.94 -18.07 -4.19
N ASN A 147 6.03 -17.55 -4.79
CA ASN A 147 7.41 -17.84 -4.37
C ASN A 147 7.86 -17.06 -3.13
N GLY A 148 6.99 -16.21 -2.57
CA GLY A 148 7.26 -15.36 -1.42
C GLY A 148 7.92 -14.02 -1.74
N ASN A 149 8.19 -13.73 -3.01
CA ASN A 149 8.75 -12.43 -3.40
C ASN A 149 7.68 -11.33 -3.30
N TYR A 150 8.14 -10.10 -3.10
CA TYR A 150 7.31 -8.90 -3.07
C TYR A 150 7.49 -8.08 -4.35
N VAL A 151 6.38 -7.69 -4.98
CA VAL A 151 6.38 -6.69 -6.05
C VAL A 151 5.95 -5.36 -5.45
N ILE A 152 6.77 -4.34 -5.66
CA ILE A 152 6.68 -3.03 -5.01
C ILE A 152 6.58 -1.95 -6.08
N GLY A 153 5.58 -1.07 -5.99
CA GLY A 153 5.50 0.13 -6.80
C GLY A 153 6.38 1.25 -6.26
N ASN A 154 7.14 1.90 -7.14
CA ASN A 154 8.07 2.97 -6.81
C ASN A 154 7.69 4.25 -7.58
N CYS A 155 6.63 4.89 -7.16
CA CYS A 155 6.09 6.10 -7.76
C CYS A 155 6.93 7.33 -7.36
N HIS A 156 7.06 8.32 -8.23
CA HIS A 156 7.81 9.57 -7.97
C HIS A 156 9.31 9.45 -7.65
N ALA A 157 9.94 8.32 -7.99
CA ALA A 157 11.37 8.13 -7.77
C ALA A 157 12.27 8.91 -8.74
N GLY A 158 11.73 9.34 -9.88
CA GLY A 158 12.42 10.13 -10.88
C GLY A 158 13.08 9.31 -11.99
N PRO A 159 13.71 10.02 -12.96
CA PRO A 159 14.42 9.36 -14.06
C PRO A 159 15.51 8.41 -13.57
N GLY A 160 15.72 7.30 -14.29
CA GLY A 160 16.73 6.31 -13.96
C GLY A 160 16.40 5.44 -12.76
N GLN A 161 15.18 5.54 -12.21
CA GLN A 161 14.69 4.66 -11.15
C GLN A 161 13.59 3.72 -11.67
N PRO A 162 13.55 2.46 -11.23
CA PRO A 162 12.51 1.53 -11.65
C PRO A 162 11.15 1.94 -11.09
N LEU A 163 10.11 1.70 -11.89
CA LEU A 163 8.70 1.94 -11.53
C LEU A 163 8.10 0.78 -10.71
N LEU A 164 8.54 -0.45 -11.01
CA LEU A 164 8.18 -1.64 -10.25
C LEU A 164 9.44 -2.43 -9.93
N ILE A 165 9.46 -3.05 -8.75
CA ILE A 165 10.62 -3.79 -8.25
C ILE A 165 10.11 -5.10 -7.65
N GLU A 166 10.65 -6.24 -8.09
CA GLU A 166 10.47 -7.52 -7.40
C GLU A 166 11.69 -7.80 -6.53
N ILE A 167 11.44 -8.11 -5.27
CA ILE A 167 12.49 -8.45 -4.31
C ILE A 167 12.26 -9.82 -3.67
N GLU A 168 13.34 -10.50 -3.35
CA GLU A 168 13.37 -11.56 -2.35
C GLU A 168 13.47 -10.91 -0.95
N PRO A 169 12.44 -11.04 -0.09
CA PRO A 169 12.37 -10.26 1.15
C PRO A 169 13.41 -10.64 2.19
N LYS A 170 13.87 -11.92 2.23
CA LYS A 170 14.82 -12.43 3.22
C LYS A 170 16.14 -11.68 3.16
N ASN A 171 16.70 -11.50 1.97
CA ASN A 171 17.98 -10.84 1.75
C ASN A 171 17.84 -9.45 1.15
N LYS A 172 16.61 -8.99 0.93
CA LYS A 172 16.29 -7.72 0.23
C LYS A 172 16.98 -7.64 -1.13
N LYS A 173 17.02 -8.77 -1.84
CA LYS A 173 17.68 -8.88 -3.16
C LYS A 173 16.68 -8.53 -4.24
N VAL A 174 17.03 -7.58 -5.11
CA VAL A 174 16.28 -7.29 -6.34
C VAL A 174 16.45 -8.46 -7.30
N VAL A 175 15.35 -9.05 -7.76
CA VAL A 175 15.33 -10.16 -8.71
C VAL A 175 14.78 -9.74 -10.07
N TRP A 176 13.96 -8.70 -10.10
CA TRP A 176 13.45 -8.09 -11.31
C TRP A 176 13.09 -6.63 -11.08
N GLN A 177 13.16 -5.82 -12.15
CA GLN A 177 12.73 -4.44 -12.13
C GLN A 177 12.11 -4.04 -13.47
N PHE A 178 11.15 -3.13 -13.42
CA PHE A 178 10.53 -2.51 -14.58
C PHE A 178 10.98 -1.05 -14.66
N ASP A 179 11.98 -0.83 -15.51
CA ASP A 179 12.59 0.48 -15.73
C ASP A 179 12.13 1.04 -17.08
N GLN A 180 10.98 1.69 -17.07
CA GLN A 180 10.35 2.27 -18.27
C GLN A 180 9.87 3.71 -18.01
N PHE A 181 10.66 4.45 -17.25
CA PHE A 181 10.33 5.85 -16.89
C PHE A 181 10.05 6.70 -18.12
N GLU A 182 10.86 6.63 -19.16
CA GLU A 182 10.71 7.43 -20.39
C GLU A 182 9.37 7.18 -21.11
N ARG A 183 8.82 5.99 -20.95
CA ARG A 183 7.54 5.61 -21.59
C ARG A 183 6.32 5.91 -20.73
N PHE A 184 6.40 5.69 -19.42
CA PHE A 184 5.25 5.76 -18.50
C PHE A 184 5.32 6.94 -17.54
N GLY A 185 6.43 7.66 -17.49
CA GLY A 185 6.63 8.77 -16.54
C GLY A 185 6.77 8.27 -15.11
N ASN A 186 6.48 9.18 -14.19
CA ASN A 186 6.82 9.04 -12.77
C ASN A 186 5.66 8.55 -11.88
N SER A 187 4.50 8.21 -12.44
CA SER A 187 3.28 8.02 -11.65
C SER A 187 2.64 6.65 -11.89
N VAL A 188 3.23 5.59 -11.34
CA VAL A 188 2.59 4.27 -11.27
C VAL A 188 1.92 4.12 -9.92
N SER A 189 0.61 4.35 -9.87
CA SER A 189 -0.17 4.31 -8.63
C SER A 189 -0.67 2.92 -8.26
N ASN A 190 -0.82 2.02 -9.23
CA ASN A 190 -1.26 0.66 -9.01
C ASN A 190 -0.67 -0.28 -10.06
N SER A 191 -0.52 -1.56 -9.71
CA SER A 191 -0.11 -2.64 -10.60
C SER A 191 -0.84 -3.92 -10.25
N GLN A 192 -0.91 -4.82 -11.22
CA GLN A 192 -1.42 -6.17 -11.04
C GLN A 192 -0.64 -7.13 -11.94
N ILE A 193 -0.08 -8.19 -11.36
CA ILE A 193 0.54 -9.29 -12.09
C ILE A 193 -0.57 -10.24 -12.52
N LEU A 194 -0.80 -10.41 -13.82
CA LEU A 194 -1.97 -11.14 -14.36
C LEU A 194 -1.70 -12.64 -14.58
N ASP A 195 -0.50 -13.00 -14.92
CA ASP A 195 -0.08 -14.35 -15.32
C ASP A 195 0.39 -15.22 -14.15
N VAL A 196 0.34 -14.71 -12.94
CA VAL A 196 0.69 -15.43 -11.72
C VAL A 196 -0.58 -15.72 -10.91
N LYS A 197 -0.90 -17.01 -10.74
CA LYS A 197 -2.00 -17.44 -9.87
C LYS A 197 -1.57 -17.43 -8.40
N ASN A 198 -2.54 -17.20 -7.49
CA ASN A 198 -2.36 -17.24 -6.04
C ASN A 198 -1.40 -16.17 -5.47
N SER A 199 -1.18 -15.06 -6.16
CA SER A 199 -0.58 -13.88 -5.53
C SER A 199 -1.54 -13.25 -4.53
N ILE A 200 -1.02 -12.76 -3.41
CA ILE A 200 -1.81 -11.96 -2.44
C ILE A 200 -1.73 -10.50 -2.87
N ARG A 201 -2.89 -9.88 -3.03
CA ARG A 201 -3.06 -8.53 -3.59
C ARG A 201 -3.89 -7.67 -2.67
#